data_8cdbcc6279aa187511b20c684f55972c
#
_entry.id   8cdbcc6279aa187511b20c684f55972c
#
_cell.length_a   1.000
_cell.length_b   1.000
_cell.length_c   1.000
_cell.angle_alpha   90.00
_cell.angle_beta   90.00
_cell.angle_gamma   90.00
#
_symmetry.space_group_name_H-M   'P 1'
#
loop_
_entity.id
_entity.type
_entity.pdbx_description
1 polymer ?
#
loop_
_entity_poly.entity_id
_entity_poly.type
_entity_poly.pdbx_seq_one_letter_code
_entity_poly.pdbx_strand_id
1 'polypeptide(L)'
;EDDKKKSLIAYILLLYALKKEYGIFEKLYFDYGKNNKPFLKKHKNIYFSISHSGKYVSVAADINNIGVDVEGYIDDYKTISRYVFSEDEMKYIENGNSGAKAAKLWTLKESYLKYTGTGITDGLKAYDFAYKPDVFEKYGCKFKCIQREKYYLSVCSENDMTIKFVKEEDLIKLVR
;
A
#
# COMPACT_ATOMS: atom_id res chain seq x y z
N GLU A 1 -7.01 -17.59 11.37
CA GLU A 1 -6.05 -17.27 12.45
C GLU A 1 -4.95 -16.32 11.94
N ASP A 2 -4.42 -16.53 10.76
CA ASP A 2 -3.35 -15.70 10.16
C ASP A 2 -3.80 -14.25 9.88
N ASP A 3 -5.00 -14.04 9.39
CA ASP A 3 -5.53 -12.69 9.12
C ASP A 3 -5.74 -11.86 10.38
N LYS A 4 -6.15 -12.48 11.49
CA LYS A 4 -6.27 -11.80 12.79
C LYS A 4 -4.89 -11.36 13.30
N LYS A 5 -3.87 -12.20 13.12
CA LYS A 5 -2.48 -11.87 13.48
C LYS A 5 -1.97 -10.70 12.66
N LYS A 6 -2.17 -10.71 11.34
CA LYS A 6 -1.78 -9.61 10.45
C LYS A 6 -2.51 -8.30 10.79
N SER A 7 -3.80 -8.38 11.08
CA SER A 7 -4.57 -7.21 11.53
C SER A 7 -4.05 -6.62 12.83
N LEU A 8 -3.65 -7.45 13.79
CA LEU A 8 -3.05 -6.99 15.03
C LEU A 8 -1.68 -6.34 14.78
N ILE A 9 -0.83 -6.96 13.97
CA ILE A 9 0.48 -6.40 13.59
C ILE A 9 0.28 -5.05 12.88
N ALA A 10 -0.68 -4.95 11.97
CA ALA A 10 -1.00 -3.69 11.29
C ALA A 10 -1.44 -2.60 12.27
N TYR A 11 -2.26 -2.93 13.25
CA TYR A 11 -2.66 -1.99 14.30
C TYR A 11 -1.47 -1.51 15.13
N ILE A 12 -0.60 -2.42 15.57
CA ILE A 12 0.60 -2.08 16.36
C ILE A 12 1.58 -1.25 15.51
N LEU A 13 1.76 -1.58 14.23
CA LEU A 13 2.60 -0.84 13.32
C LEU A 13 2.05 0.57 13.06
N LEU A 14 0.73 0.72 12.95
CA LEU A 14 0.09 2.03 12.84
C LEU A 14 0.29 2.87 14.11
N LEU A 15 0.10 2.27 15.30
CA LEU A 15 0.40 2.93 16.57
C LEU A 15 1.86 3.40 16.62
N TYR A 16 2.80 2.54 16.21
CA TYR A 16 4.21 2.87 16.15
C TYR A 16 4.48 4.08 15.24
N ALA A 17 3.93 4.06 14.03
CA ALA A 17 4.08 5.15 13.06
C ALA A 17 3.50 6.46 13.61
N LEU A 18 2.28 6.43 14.14
CA LEU A 18 1.61 7.62 14.68
C LEU A 18 2.32 8.19 15.91
N LYS A 19 2.85 7.33 16.76
CA LYS A 19 3.66 7.75 17.91
C LYS A 19 4.94 8.46 17.47
N LYS A 20 5.64 7.88 16.49
CA LYS A 20 6.95 8.39 16.04
C LYS A 20 6.85 9.66 15.22
N GLU A 21 5.86 9.77 14.34
CA GLU A 21 5.78 10.87 13.38
C GLU A 21 4.82 11.98 13.85
N TYR A 22 3.82 11.67 14.69
CA TYR A 22 2.77 12.63 15.08
C TYR A 22 2.60 12.79 16.60
N GLY A 23 3.38 12.07 17.41
CA GLY A 23 3.28 12.17 18.88
C GLY A 23 1.96 11.65 19.46
N ILE A 24 1.27 10.74 18.78
CA ILE A 24 0.00 10.14 19.21
C ILE A 24 0.29 8.86 20.01
N PHE A 25 -0.09 8.86 21.30
CA PHE A 25 0.21 7.77 22.24
C PHE A 25 -1.02 7.02 22.72
N GLU A 26 -2.21 7.56 22.45
CA GLU A 26 -3.45 7.01 22.93
C GLU A 26 -3.95 5.84 22.09
N LYS A 27 -4.87 5.07 22.64
CA LYS A 27 -5.58 4.00 21.92
C LYS A 27 -6.29 4.58 20.70
N LEU A 28 -6.12 3.93 19.55
CA LEU A 28 -6.76 4.34 18.31
C LEU A 28 -8.20 3.84 18.27
N TYR A 29 -9.09 4.72 17.82
CA TYR A 29 -10.48 4.42 17.52
C TYR A 29 -10.73 4.73 16.06
N PHE A 30 -11.32 3.78 15.36
CA PHE A 30 -11.62 3.90 13.94
C PHE A 30 -13.09 4.15 13.70
N ASP A 31 -13.35 4.83 12.61
CA ASP A 31 -14.64 4.90 11.96
C ASP A 31 -14.45 4.63 10.46
N TYR A 32 -15.52 4.46 9.72
CA TYR A 32 -15.46 4.05 8.33
C TYR A 32 -16.17 5.07 7.46
N GLY A 33 -15.48 5.52 6.44
CA GLY A 33 -16.00 6.43 5.43
C GLY A 33 -16.63 5.69 4.25
N LYS A 34 -16.72 6.40 3.14
CA LYS A 34 -17.18 5.84 1.86
C LYS A 34 -16.26 4.67 1.47
N ASN A 35 -16.83 3.63 0.87
CA ASN A 35 -16.14 2.40 0.44
C ASN A 35 -15.40 1.67 1.57
N ASN A 36 -15.89 1.80 2.81
CA ASN A 36 -15.31 1.17 3.99
C ASN A 36 -13.84 1.55 4.28
N LYS A 37 -13.34 2.68 3.74
CA LYS A 37 -12.00 3.17 4.08
C LYS A 37 -11.99 3.61 5.54
N PRO A 38 -11.14 3.02 6.42
CA PRO A 38 -11.08 3.41 7.81
C PRO A 38 -10.41 4.78 7.99
N PHE A 39 -10.84 5.51 9.01
CA PHE A 39 -10.19 6.76 9.44
C PHE A 39 -10.15 6.85 10.98
N LEU A 40 -9.24 7.68 11.50
CA LEU A 40 -9.09 7.89 12.93
C LEU A 40 -10.19 8.83 13.45
N LYS A 41 -10.98 8.39 14.46
CA LYS A 41 -12.08 9.20 15.03
C LYS A 41 -11.60 10.53 15.62
N LYS A 42 -10.47 10.48 16.35
CA LYS A 42 -9.95 11.65 17.09
C LYS A 42 -8.94 12.49 16.29
N HIS A 43 -8.34 11.92 15.24
CA HIS A 43 -7.28 12.55 14.43
C HIS A 43 -7.67 12.56 12.96
N LYS A 44 -8.79 13.21 12.64
CA LYS A 44 -9.36 13.24 11.29
C LYS A 44 -8.49 13.93 10.24
N ASN A 45 -7.50 14.69 10.70
CA ASN A 45 -6.50 15.35 9.87
C ASN A 45 -5.29 14.46 9.55
N ILE A 46 -5.27 13.22 10.02
CA ILE A 46 -4.25 12.22 9.70
C ILE A 46 -4.91 11.10 8.92
N TYR A 47 -4.42 10.90 7.71
CA TYR A 47 -4.82 9.82 6.82
C TYR A 47 -3.87 8.65 6.97
N PHE A 48 -4.37 7.45 6.80
CA PHE A 48 -3.54 6.26 6.81
C PHE A 48 -4.03 5.22 5.81
N SER A 49 -3.15 4.32 5.47
CA SER A 49 -3.42 3.16 4.61
C SER A 49 -2.69 1.95 5.13
N ILE A 50 -3.29 0.78 4.98
CA ILE A 50 -2.76 -0.50 5.44
C ILE A 50 -2.82 -1.50 4.29
N SER A 51 -1.80 -2.35 4.19
CA SER A 51 -1.81 -3.52 3.32
C SER A 51 -0.99 -4.65 3.94
N HIS A 52 -1.32 -5.88 3.57
CA HIS A 52 -0.55 -7.06 3.95
C HIS A 52 -0.61 -8.13 2.85
N SER A 53 0.50 -8.80 2.64
CA SER A 53 0.61 -9.97 1.76
C SER A 53 1.70 -10.91 2.25
N GLY A 54 1.40 -12.20 2.31
CA GLY A 54 2.30 -13.22 2.85
C GLY A 54 2.79 -12.86 4.26
N LYS A 55 4.11 -12.71 4.42
CA LYS A 55 4.75 -12.36 5.71
C LYS A 55 4.88 -10.86 5.96
N TYR A 56 4.48 -10.00 5.01
CA TYR A 56 4.64 -8.55 5.12
C TYR A 56 3.36 -7.86 5.51
N VAL A 57 3.51 -6.88 6.38
CA VAL A 57 2.47 -5.90 6.73
C VAL A 57 3.05 -4.52 6.48
N SER A 58 2.29 -3.66 5.84
CA SER A 58 2.68 -2.28 5.55
C SER A 58 1.64 -1.29 6.06
N VAL A 59 2.12 -0.16 6.55
CA VAL A 59 1.31 0.96 6.99
C VAL A 59 1.92 2.24 6.45
N ALA A 60 1.09 3.16 6.01
CA ALA A 60 1.47 4.51 5.65
C ALA A 60 0.56 5.51 6.37
N ALA A 61 1.11 6.65 6.80
CA ALA A 61 0.37 7.73 7.42
C ALA A 61 0.87 9.09 6.92
N ASP A 62 -0.06 10.04 6.69
CA ASP A 62 0.24 11.38 6.20
C ASP A 62 -0.85 12.36 6.68
N ILE A 63 -0.57 13.66 6.61
CA ILE A 63 -1.56 14.74 6.79
C ILE A 63 -2.43 14.93 5.54
N ASN A 64 -2.04 14.39 4.41
CA ASN A 64 -2.80 14.30 3.16
C ASN A 64 -3.18 12.85 2.86
N ASN A 65 -4.05 12.66 1.87
CA ASN A 65 -4.38 11.30 1.43
C ASN A 65 -3.13 10.49 1.13
N ILE A 66 -3.17 9.22 1.52
CA ILE A 66 -2.08 8.28 1.30
C ILE A 66 -2.64 6.90 0.99
N GLY A 67 -1.94 6.18 0.12
CA GLY A 67 -2.21 4.78 -0.16
C GLY A 67 -0.92 3.96 -0.13
N VAL A 68 -0.98 2.77 0.45
CA VAL A 68 0.12 1.80 0.45
C VAL A 68 -0.40 0.44 0.05
N ASP A 69 0.39 -0.26 -0.74
CA ASP A 69 0.13 -1.66 -1.05
C ASP A 69 1.42 -2.48 -1.06
N VAL A 70 1.32 -3.74 -0.60
CA VAL A 70 2.41 -4.71 -0.62
C VAL A 70 1.89 -6.04 -1.18
N GLU A 71 2.59 -6.61 -2.16
CA GLU A 71 2.19 -7.88 -2.77
C GLU A 71 3.41 -8.72 -3.16
N GLY A 72 3.27 -10.05 -3.01
CA GLY A 72 4.21 -11.03 -3.53
C GLY A 72 4.20 -11.10 -5.04
N TYR A 73 5.18 -11.78 -5.65
CA TYR A 73 5.17 -12.03 -7.08
C TYR A 73 3.88 -12.75 -7.49
N ILE A 74 3.27 -12.29 -8.57
CA ILE A 74 2.00 -12.82 -9.09
C ILE A 74 2.29 -13.69 -10.29
N ASP A 75 2.64 -14.96 -10.03
CA ASP A 75 3.00 -15.90 -11.10
C ASP A 75 1.79 -16.26 -11.98
N ASP A 76 0.59 -16.30 -11.40
CA ASP A 76 -0.68 -16.52 -12.12
C ASP A 76 -1.36 -15.19 -12.54
N TYR A 77 -0.56 -14.22 -12.98
CA TYR A 77 -1.06 -12.90 -13.40
C TYR A 77 -2.06 -12.96 -14.57
N LYS A 78 -2.03 -14.01 -15.38
CA LYS A 78 -2.93 -14.17 -16.53
C LYS A 78 -4.40 -14.27 -16.12
N THR A 79 -4.68 -14.86 -14.96
CA THR A 79 -6.04 -14.99 -14.42
C THR A 79 -6.71 -13.64 -14.18
N ILE A 80 -5.95 -12.63 -13.75
CA ILE A 80 -6.46 -11.29 -13.46
C ILE A 80 -6.22 -10.29 -14.59
N SER A 81 -5.40 -10.64 -15.57
CA SER A 81 -4.86 -9.71 -16.58
C SER A 81 -5.97 -8.94 -17.33
N ARG A 82 -7.02 -9.65 -17.74
CA ARG A 82 -8.12 -9.05 -18.51
C ARG A 82 -8.88 -7.93 -17.78
N TYR A 83 -8.80 -7.89 -16.45
CA TYR A 83 -9.48 -6.88 -15.61
C TYR A 83 -8.54 -5.80 -15.12
N VAL A 84 -7.25 -6.12 -14.98
CA VAL A 84 -6.29 -5.29 -14.24
C VAL A 84 -5.33 -4.57 -15.15
N PHE A 85 -4.75 -5.24 -16.15
CA PHE A 85 -3.63 -4.70 -16.92
C PHE A 85 -4.07 -4.16 -18.28
N SER A 86 -3.53 -2.99 -18.66
CA SER A 86 -3.65 -2.45 -20.02
C SER A 86 -2.84 -3.27 -21.03
N GLU A 87 -3.01 -3.05 -22.32
CA GLU A 87 -2.21 -3.71 -23.34
C GLU A 87 -0.73 -3.41 -23.23
N ASP A 88 -0.35 -2.17 -22.89
CA ASP A 88 1.05 -1.78 -22.74
C ASP A 88 1.66 -2.36 -21.44
N GLU A 89 0.86 -2.47 -20.38
CA GLU A 89 1.26 -3.17 -19.16
C GLU A 89 1.46 -4.67 -19.42
N MET A 90 0.62 -5.31 -20.24
CA MET A 90 0.81 -6.70 -20.63
C MET A 90 2.11 -6.91 -21.41
N LYS A 91 2.41 -6.05 -22.40
CA LYS A 91 3.69 -6.07 -23.10
C LYS A 91 4.89 -5.90 -22.14
N TYR A 92 4.76 -5.00 -21.16
CA TYR A 92 5.77 -4.80 -20.12
C TYR A 92 5.95 -6.04 -19.24
N ILE A 93 4.86 -6.68 -18.81
CA ILE A 93 4.88 -7.90 -17.97
C ILE A 93 5.55 -9.05 -18.73
N GLU A 94 5.17 -9.29 -19.96
CA GLU A 94 5.63 -10.44 -20.75
C GLU A 94 7.10 -10.33 -21.19
N ASN A 95 7.68 -9.14 -21.12
CA ASN A 95 9.09 -8.93 -21.42
C ASN A 95 9.97 -9.14 -20.18
N GLY A 96 10.17 -10.39 -19.73
CA GLY A 96 11.12 -10.77 -18.67
C GLY A 96 10.45 -11.42 -17.45
N ASN A 97 10.79 -10.98 -16.22
CA ASN A 97 10.23 -11.56 -14.99
C ASN A 97 8.77 -11.13 -14.80
N SER A 98 7.86 -11.91 -15.39
CA SER A 98 6.43 -11.59 -15.47
C SER A 98 5.77 -11.46 -14.09
N GLY A 99 6.02 -12.41 -13.18
CA GLY A 99 5.43 -12.39 -11.84
C GLY A 99 5.85 -11.18 -11.02
N ALA A 100 7.12 -10.77 -11.12
CA ALA A 100 7.64 -9.58 -10.46
C ALA A 100 7.03 -8.30 -11.03
N LYS A 101 6.96 -8.20 -12.37
CA LYS A 101 6.40 -7.02 -13.03
C LYS A 101 4.90 -6.88 -12.80
N ALA A 102 4.17 -7.99 -12.79
CA ALA A 102 2.76 -8.00 -12.44
C ALA A 102 2.53 -7.49 -11.01
N ALA A 103 3.33 -7.96 -10.04
CA ALA A 103 3.26 -7.49 -8.67
C ALA A 103 3.58 -5.98 -8.54
N LYS A 104 4.59 -5.49 -9.27
CA LYS A 104 4.90 -4.05 -9.31
C LYS A 104 3.71 -3.23 -9.78
N LEU A 105 3.12 -3.60 -10.91
CA LEU A 105 1.98 -2.87 -11.48
C LEU A 105 0.74 -2.97 -10.58
N TRP A 106 0.48 -4.15 -10.01
CA TRP A 106 -0.61 -4.35 -9.07
C TRP A 106 -0.49 -3.43 -7.87
N THR A 107 0.66 -3.43 -7.18
CA THR A 107 0.86 -2.58 -6.00
C THR A 107 0.77 -1.09 -6.31
N LEU A 108 1.21 -0.65 -7.49
CA LEU A 108 1.05 0.73 -7.94
C LEU A 108 -0.43 1.10 -8.11
N LYS A 109 -1.23 0.24 -8.75
CA LYS A 109 -2.67 0.45 -8.92
C LYS A 109 -3.40 0.46 -7.58
N GLU A 110 -3.17 -0.55 -6.75
CA GLU A 110 -3.81 -0.68 -5.44
C GLU A 110 -3.44 0.48 -4.50
N SER A 111 -2.17 0.91 -4.47
CA SER A 111 -1.77 2.07 -3.68
C SER A 111 -2.50 3.34 -4.14
N TYR A 112 -2.70 3.53 -5.45
CA TYR A 112 -3.46 4.65 -5.99
C TYR A 112 -4.95 4.58 -5.63
N LEU A 113 -5.59 3.41 -5.75
CA LEU A 113 -6.99 3.24 -5.35
C LEU A 113 -7.20 3.48 -3.85
N LYS A 114 -6.26 3.04 -3.02
CA LYS A 114 -6.26 3.31 -1.58
C LYS A 114 -6.06 4.80 -1.29
N TYR A 115 -5.20 5.48 -2.05
CA TYR A 115 -5.02 6.93 -1.97
C TYR A 115 -6.32 7.67 -2.31
N THR A 116 -6.95 7.38 -3.45
CA THR A 116 -8.21 8.03 -3.88
C THR A 116 -9.40 7.61 -3.02
N GLY A 117 -9.33 6.44 -2.38
CA GLY A 117 -10.46 5.86 -1.63
C GLY A 117 -11.61 5.35 -2.50
N THR A 118 -11.38 5.14 -3.79
CA THR A 118 -12.42 4.68 -4.74
C THR A 118 -12.75 3.19 -4.58
N GLY A 119 -11.83 2.42 -3.98
CA GLY A 119 -11.92 0.95 -3.92
C GLY A 119 -11.62 0.29 -5.27
N ILE A 120 -11.65 -1.04 -5.30
CA ILE A 120 -11.47 -1.81 -6.54
C ILE A 120 -12.70 -1.57 -7.41
N THR A 121 -12.49 -0.96 -8.55
CA THR A 121 -13.51 -0.70 -9.57
C THR A 121 -13.15 -1.40 -10.87
N ASP A 122 -14.10 -1.58 -11.75
CA ASP A 122 -13.87 -2.16 -13.11
C ASP A 122 -12.93 -1.32 -13.98
N GLY A 123 -12.50 -0.15 -13.50
CA GLY A 123 -11.65 0.81 -14.23
C GLY A 123 -10.14 0.68 -14.00
N LEU A 124 -9.62 -0.42 -13.40
CA LEU A 124 -8.18 -0.58 -13.12
C LEU A 124 -7.29 -0.42 -14.36
N LYS A 125 -7.77 -0.84 -15.53
CA LYS A 125 -7.04 -0.68 -16.81
C LYS A 125 -6.81 0.78 -17.22
N ALA A 126 -7.65 1.70 -16.75
CA ALA A 126 -7.50 3.13 -17.06
C ALA A 126 -6.25 3.75 -16.42
N TYR A 127 -5.71 3.13 -15.37
CA TYR A 127 -4.50 3.57 -14.69
C TYR A 127 -3.31 2.78 -15.20
N ASP A 128 -2.58 3.32 -16.18
CA ASP A 128 -1.41 2.69 -16.76
C ASP A 128 -0.12 3.11 -16.06
N PHE A 129 0.69 2.13 -15.67
CA PHE A 129 1.98 2.30 -15.01
C PHE A 129 3.12 1.56 -15.71
N ALA A 130 2.92 1.13 -16.96
CA ALA A 130 3.96 0.47 -17.74
C ALA A 130 5.24 1.32 -17.78
N TYR A 131 6.39 0.67 -17.68
CA TYR A 131 7.72 1.28 -17.80
C TYR A 131 8.03 2.42 -16.81
N LYS A 132 7.24 2.58 -15.73
CA LYS A 132 7.55 3.62 -14.74
C LYS A 132 8.74 3.24 -13.87
N PRO A 133 9.65 4.22 -13.57
CA PRO A 133 10.73 4.01 -12.60
C PRO A 133 10.18 3.76 -11.19
N ASP A 134 11.07 3.58 -10.22
CA ASP A 134 10.65 3.30 -8.85
C ASP A 134 10.19 4.55 -8.08
N VAL A 135 10.55 5.74 -8.57
CA VAL A 135 10.05 7.03 -8.06
C VAL A 135 9.62 7.88 -9.24
N PHE A 136 8.37 8.33 -9.21
CA PHE A 136 7.80 9.16 -10.29
C PHE A 136 6.56 9.90 -9.82
N GLU A 137 6.09 10.86 -10.64
CA GLU A 137 4.81 11.54 -10.47
C GLU A 137 3.85 11.17 -11.60
N LYS A 138 2.61 10.90 -11.24
CA LYS A 138 1.52 10.64 -12.17
C LYS A 138 0.17 10.85 -11.48
N TYR A 139 -0.86 11.19 -12.22
CA TYR A 139 -2.23 11.39 -11.71
C TYR A 139 -2.33 12.38 -10.53
N GLY A 140 -1.46 13.40 -10.51
CA GLY A 140 -1.45 14.42 -9.47
C GLY A 140 -0.84 13.99 -8.14
N CYS A 141 -0.17 12.85 -8.08
CA CYS A 141 0.52 12.38 -6.89
C CYS A 141 1.88 11.75 -7.20
N LYS A 142 2.68 11.60 -6.15
CA LYS A 142 3.99 10.97 -6.16
C LYS A 142 3.85 9.49 -5.85
N PHE A 143 4.62 8.68 -6.52
CA PHE A 143 4.73 7.25 -6.30
C PHE A 143 6.14 6.88 -5.88
N LYS A 144 6.24 5.98 -4.92
CA LYS A 144 7.49 5.31 -4.58
C LYS A 144 7.25 3.82 -4.48
N CYS A 145 7.98 3.06 -5.30
CA CYS A 145 7.90 1.61 -5.36
C CYS A 145 9.24 1.02 -4.95
N ILE A 146 9.24 0.00 -4.13
CA ILE A 146 10.45 -0.75 -3.77
C ILE A 146 10.21 -2.25 -3.92
N GLN A 147 11.26 -2.94 -4.34
CA GLN A 147 11.30 -4.40 -4.34
C GLN A 147 12.09 -4.89 -3.13
N ARG A 148 11.59 -5.90 -2.45
CA ARG A 148 12.31 -6.61 -1.40
C ARG A 148 12.02 -8.11 -1.45
N GLU A 149 13.07 -8.92 -1.60
CA GLU A 149 12.93 -10.35 -1.85
C GLU A 149 12.00 -10.59 -3.05
N LYS A 150 10.91 -11.35 -2.86
CA LYS A 150 9.88 -11.62 -3.87
C LYS A 150 8.62 -10.77 -3.66
N TYR A 151 8.75 -9.55 -3.14
CA TYR A 151 7.63 -8.64 -2.87
C TYR A 151 7.91 -7.27 -3.47
N TYR A 152 6.84 -6.61 -3.87
CA TYR A 152 6.80 -5.18 -4.15
C TYR A 152 5.97 -4.45 -3.10
N LEU A 153 6.41 -3.25 -2.76
CA LEU A 153 5.65 -2.30 -1.96
C LEU A 153 5.60 -0.99 -2.73
N SER A 154 4.40 -0.45 -2.88
CA SER A 154 4.18 0.86 -3.50
C SER A 154 3.44 1.79 -2.54
N VAL A 155 3.85 3.05 -2.52
CA VAL A 155 3.20 4.13 -1.77
C VAL A 155 2.84 5.24 -2.74
N CYS A 156 1.66 5.84 -2.54
CA CYS A 156 1.14 6.97 -3.30
C CYS A 156 0.69 8.07 -2.33
N SER A 157 1.21 9.29 -2.49
CA SER A 157 0.84 10.50 -1.73
C SER A 157 1.11 11.76 -2.53
N GLU A 158 0.56 12.90 -2.10
CA GLU A 158 0.93 14.23 -2.61
C GLU A 158 2.30 14.69 -2.08
N ASN A 159 2.68 14.21 -0.90
CA ASN A 159 3.93 14.57 -0.21
C ASN A 159 5.09 13.63 -0.58
N ASP A 160 6.30 14.04 -0.23
CA ASP A 160 7.47 13.17 -0.28
C ASP A 160 7.38 12.08 0.79
N MET A 161 7.74 10.86 0.42
CA MET A 161 7.55 9.68 1.25
C MET A 161 8.88 9.07 1.68
N THR A 162 8.99 8.76 2.98
CA THR A 162 10.10 7.97 3.53
C THR A 162 9.60 6.58 3.89
N ILE A 163 10.28 5.53 3.42
CA ILE A 163 9.97 4.14 3.76
C ILE A 163 10.95 3.66 4.82
N LYS A 164 10.41 3.16 5.93
CA LYS A 164 11.17 2.60 7.04
C LYS A 164 10.80 1.12 7.23
N PHE A 165 11.80 0.28 7.44
CA PHE A 165 11.60 -1.12 7.81
C PHE A 165 11.67 -1.23 9.33
N VAL A 166 10.60 -1.73 9.93
CA VAL A 166 10.47 -1.91 11.38
C VAL A 166 10.64 -3.39 11.72
N LYS A 167 11.49 -3.70 12.68
CA LYS A 167 11.67 -5.06 13.18
C LYS A 167 10.61 -5.38 14.21
N GLU A 168 10.25 -6.66 14.32
CA GLU A 168 9.30 -7.15 15.33
C GLU A 168 9.70 -6.75 16.76
N GLU A 169 10.99 -6.78 17.07
CA GLU A 169 11.54 -6.37 18.37
C GLU A 169 11.19 -4.91 18.74
N ASP A 170 11.13 -4.02 17.75
CA ASP A 170 10.79 -2.61 17.98
C ASP A 170 9.29 -2.42 18.23
N LEU A 171 8.46 -3.27 17.63
CA LEU A 171 7.02 -3.29 17.88
C LEU A 171 6.71 -3.87 19.28
N ILE A 172 7.42 -4.90 19.71
CA ILE A 172 7.24 -5.51 21.04
C ILE A 172 7.55 -4.49 22.14
N LYS A 173 8.58 -3.65 22.00
CA LYS A 173 8.91 -2.58 22.95
C LYS A 173 7.81 -1.50 23.08
N LEU A 174 6.94 -1.40 22.10
CA LEU A 174 5.84 -0.43 22.14
C LEU A 174 4.65 -0.91 22.99
N VAL A 175 4.49 -2.22 23.11
CA VAL A 175 3.31 -2.87 23.73
C VAL A 175 3.59 -3.23 25.20
N ARG A 176 4.84 -3.12 25.64
CA ARG A 176 5.28 -3.27 27.04
C ARG A 176 5.28 -1.93 27.75
#